data_da50e01f4188597208e815d7586cf993
#
_entry.id   da50e01f4188597208e815d7586cf993
#
_cell.length_a   1.000
_cell.length_b   1.000
_cell.length_c   1.000
_cell.angle_alpha   90.00
_cell.angle_beta   90.00
_cell.angle_gamma   90.00
#
_symmetry.space_group_name_H-M   'P 1'
#
loop_
_entity.id
_entity.type
_entity.pdbx_description
1 polymer ?
#
loop_
_entity_poly.entity_id
_entity_poly.type
_entity_poly.pdbx_seq_one_letter_code
_entity_poly.pdbx_strand_id
1 'polypeptide(L)'
;QLLLYRKRFYFRPEGMEEGACIFSHIYKAGEERANEIPWSRGNGWILFSLSEVFEFLDCETEICRELRSFYLEFVKGCLRFQDENGFWHQIIDEDTTYPEISGTAMFLCAMARGVQNGILPPTELERCKKAVESAWKGIIEKAVDKSGNLYGVCQGSGCSYEREYYRKLMWKKNDTHGIGIVLLAGTEIKKMREGVKA
;
A
#
# COMPACT_ATOMS: atom_id res chain seq x y z
N GLN A 1 18.40 -1.75 2.56
CA GLN A 1 17.38 -2.65 3.15
C GLN A 1 16.19 -2.84 2.22
N LEU A 2 15.63 -1.78 1.63
CA LEU A 2 14.47 -1.86 0.71
C LEU A 2 14.72 -2.82 -0.47
N LEU A 3 15.89 -2.77 -1.10
CA LEU A 3 16.24 -3.69 -2.19
C LEU A 3 16.40 -5.15 -1.72
N LEU A 4 16.92 -5.35 -0.50
CA LEU A 4 16.97 -6.68 0.09
C LEU A 4 15.57 -7.23 0.39
N TYR A 5 14.67 -6.36 0.85
CA TYR A 5 13.27 -6.71 1.01
C TYR A 5 12.65 -7.10 -0.33
N ARG A 6 12.80 -6.27 -1.38
CA ARG A 6 12.35 -6.60 -2.75
C ARG A 6 12.80 -7.99 -3.16
N LYS A 7 14.07 -8.33 -2.99
CA LYS A 7 14.64 -9.63 -3.38
C LYS A 7 14.02 -10.82 -2.65
N ARG A 8 13.74 -10.68 -1.34
CA ARG A 8 13.34 -11.81 -0.49
C ARG A 8 11.84 -11.99 -0.34
N PHE A 9 11.07 -10.91 -0.39
CA PHE A 9 9.64 -10.92 -0.16
C PHE A 9 8.81 -10.81 -1.45
N TYR A 10 9.49 -10.69 -2.59
CA TYR A 10 8.84 -10.59 -3.90
C TYR A 10 7.81 -11.69 -4.09
N PHE A 11 6.61 -11.28 -4.51
CA PHE A 11 5.52 -12.17 -4.80
C PHE A 11 4.77 -11.67 -6.02
N ARG A 12 4.48 -12.57 -6.95
CA ARG A 12 3.73 -12.27 -8.16
C ARG A 12 2.62 -13.30 -8.30
N PRO A 13 1.39 -12.98 -7.87
CA PRO A 13 0.23 -13.84 -8.09
C PRO A 13 0.03 -14.20 -9.56
N GLU A 14 -0.58 -15.36 -9.81
CA GLU A 14 -0.90 -15.80 -11.17
C GLU A 14 -1.76 -14.76 -11.90
N GLY A 15 -1.48 -14.54 -13.18
CA GLY A 15 -2.19 -13.58 -14.03
C GLY A 15 -1.85 -12.10 -13.77
N MET A 16 -0.84 -11.80 -12.95
CA MET A 16 -0.33 -10.44 -12.81
C MET A 16 0.50 -10.05 -14.05
N GLU A 17 0.33 -8.80 -14.51
CA GLU A 17 1.07 -8.26 -15.66
C GLU A 17 2.59 -8.26 -15.42
N GLU A 18 3.37 -8.33 -16.49
CA GLU A 18 4.83 -8.24 -16.41
C GLU A 18 5.26 -6.88 -15.84
N GLY A 19 6.28 -6.88 -14.99
CA GLY A 19 6.75 -5.67 -14.31
C GLY A 19 5.81 -5.13 -13.25
N ALA A 20 4.92 -5.98 -12.70
CA ALA A 20 4.11 -5.69 -11.53
C ALA A 20 4.38 -6.72 -10.43
N CYS A 21 4.33 -6.30 -9.17
CA CYS A 21 4.53 -7.20 -8.02
C CYS A 21 3.80 -6.67 -6.77
N ILE A 22 3.59 -7.58 -5.84
CA ILE A 22 3.25 -7.32 -4.43
C ILE A 22 4.22 -8.12 -3.57
N PHE A 23 4.08 -8.08 -2.25
CA PHE A 23 5.08 -8.68 -1.37
C PHE A 23 4.47 -9.59 -0.33
N SER A 24 5.13 -10.71 -0.10
CA SER A 24 4.87 -11.62 1.01
C SER A 24 5.00 -10.88 2.35
N HIS A 25 4.24 -11.29 3.36
CA HIS A 25 4.33 -10.69 4.69
C HIS A 25 5.57 -11.14 5.46
N ILE A 26 5.96 -12.41 5.33
CA ILE A 26 7.10 -12.97 6.07
C ILE A 26 8.07 -13.73 5.17
N TYR A 27 9.32 -13.79 5.62
CA TYR A 27 10.39 -14.55 5.00
C TYR A 27 11.20 -15.29 6.06
N LYS A 28 11.36 -16.59 5.89
CA LYS A 28 12.14 -17.44 6.79
C LYS A 28 13.57 -17.62 6.24
N ALA A 29 14.51 -16.87 6.78
CA ALA A 29 15.87 -16.79 6.26
C ALA A 29 16.59 -18.15 6.24
N GLY A 30 16.38 -19.01 7.23
CA GLY A 30 17.01 -20.35 7.29
C GLY A 30 16.49 -21.34 6.24
N GLU A 31 15.30 -21.08 5.66
CA GLU A 31 14.70 -21.92 4.60
C GLU A 31 14.64 -21.18 3.25
N GLU A 32 15.12 -19.94 3.21
CA GLU A 32 15.02 -19.05 2.05
C GLU A 32 13.61 -19.01 1.43
N ARG A 33 12.57 -19.02 2.27
CA ARG A 33 11.17 -19.16 1.87
C ARG A 33 10.31 -17.99 2.35
N ALA A 34 9.59 -17.37 1.44
CA ALA A 34 8.50 -16.43 1.72
C ALA A 34 7.17 -17.18 1.90
N ASN A 35 6.17 -16.55 2.54
CA ASN A 35 4.86 -17.18 2.76
C ASN A 35 3.85 -16.98 1.63
N GLU A 36 4.16 -16.16 0.63
CA GLU A 36 3.29 -15.85 -0.51
C GLU A 36 1.89 -15.34 -0.09
N ILE A 37 1.84 -14.63 1.03
CA ILE A 37 0.62 -14.01 1.55
C ILE A 37 0.83 -12.51 1.65
N PRO A 38 0.21 -11.72 0.77
CA PRO A 38 0.41 -10.28 0.73
C PRO A 38 -0.51 -9.57 1.73
N TRP A 39 -0.11 -9.50 2.99
CA TRP A 39 -0.84 -8.76 4.01
C TRP A 39 -0.82 -7.25 3.74
N SER A 40 -2.00 -6.63 3.72
CA SER A 40 -2.21 -5.26 3.23
C SER A 40 -1.34 -4.23 3.96
N ARG A 41 -1.41 -4.11 5.28
CA ARG A 41 -0.60 -3.15 6.04
C ARG A 41 0.90 -3.39 5.92
N GLY A 42 1.35 -4.65 5.83
CA GLY A 42 2.75 -4.98 5.61
C GLY A 42 3.26 -4.42 4.28
N ASN A 43 2.49 -4.62 3.21
CA ASN A 43 2.75 -4.04 1.90
C ASN A 43 2.64 -2.51 1.93
N GLY A 44 1.65 -1.98 2.65
CA GLY A 44 1.47 -0.54 2.84
C GLY A 44 2.72 0.13 3.42
N TRP A 45 3.32 -0.44 4.45
CA TRP A 45 4.55 0.08 5.04
C TRP A 45 5.70 0.19 4.04
N ILE A 46 5.86 -0.80 3.16
CA ILE A 46 6.96 -0.80 2.19
C ILE A 46 6.74 0.25 1.10
N LEU A 47 5.52 0.35 0.54
CA LEU A 47 5.24 1.35 -0.48
C LEU A 47 5.32 2.77 0.09
N PHE A 48 4.80 2.96 1.30
CA PHE A 48 4.90 4.22 2.04
C PHE A 48 6.37 4.61 2.29
N SER A 49 7.20 3.68 2.79
CA SER A 49 8.63 3.92 3.02
C SER A 49 9.38 4.27 1.72
N LEU A 50 9.05 3.61 0.60
CA LEU A 50 9.62 3.96 -0.70
C LEU A 50 9.26 5.40 -1.10
N SER A 51 8.02 5.84 -0.88
CA SER A 51 7.61 7.20 -1.20
C SER A 51 8.34 8.24 -0.34
N GLU A 52 8.58 7.94 0.94
CA GLU A 52 9.34 8.80 1.86
C GLU A 52 10.81 8.98 1.43
N VAL A 53 11.45 7.89 1.02
CA VAL A 53 12.87 7.90 0.65
C VAL A 53 13.16 8.86 -0.51
N PHE A 54 12.22 9.03 -1.44
CA PHE A 54 12.39 9.95 -2.58
C PHE A 54 12.45 11.43 -2.20
N GLU A 55 12.03 11.81 -1.01
CA GLU A 55 12.17 13.18 -0.50
C GLU A 55 13.64 13.53 -0.15
N PHE A 56 14.47 12.50 0.09
CA PHE A 56 15.83 12.66 0.60
C PHE A 56 16.92 12.15 -0.37
N LEU A 57 16.56 11.40 -1.40
CA LEU A 57 17.52 10.85 -2.35
C LEU A 57 17.71 11.76 -3.55
N ASP A 58 18.98 11.94 -3.93
CA ASP A 58 19.34 12.52 -5.23
C ASP A 58 18.87 11.59 -6.36
N CYS A 59 17.97 12.10 -7.20
CA CYS A 59 17.34 11.36 -8.28
C CYS A 59 18.32 10.93 -9.40
N GLU A 60 19.50 11.52 -9.47
CA GLU A 60 20.53 11.19 -10.46
C GLU A 60 21.36 9.95 -10.10
N THR A 61 21.25 9.48 -8.85
CA THR A 61 22.00 8.31 -8.40
C THR A 61 21.42 7.00 -8.94
N GLU A 62 22.29 5.99 -9.14
CA GLU A 62 21.87 4.65 -9.57
C GLU A 62 20.90 4.01 -8.59
N ILE A 63 21.15 4.18 -7.29
CA ILE A 63 20.27 3.66 -6.23
C ILE A 63 18.86 4.27 -6.31
N CYS A 64 18.75 5.57 -6.61
CA CYS A 64 17.45 6.23 -6.75
C CYS A 64 16.70 5.65 -7.98
N ARG A 65 17.38 5.44 -9.10
CA ARG A 65 16.77 4.82 -10.30
C ARG A 65 16.27 3.40 -10.01
N GLU A 66 17.04 2.60 -9.27
CA GLU A 66 16.65 1.25 -8.88
C GLU A 66 15.43 1.24 -7.94
N LEU A 67 15.42 2.11 -6.93
CA LEU A 67 14.27 2.26 -6.02
C LEU A 67 13.03 2.80 -6.74
N ARG A 68 13.20 3.68 -7.74
CA ARG A 68 12.09 4.16 -8.58
C ARG A 68 11.49 3.04 -9.43
N SER A 69 12.31 2.17 -10.02
CA SER A 69 11.82 0.96 -10.71
C SER A 69 11.04 0.06 -9.77
N PHE A 70 11.56 -0.18 -8.57
CA PHE A 70 10.88 -0.93 -7.53
C PHE A 70 9.52 -0.31 -7.15
N TYR A 71 9.48 0.98 -6.91
CA TYR A 71 8.25 1.70 -6.60
C TYR A 71 7.19 1.54 -7.71
N LEU A 72 7.59 1.70 -8.98
CA LEU A 72 6.69 1.58 -10.12
C LEU A 72 6.12 0.17 -10.29
N GLU A 73 6.94 -0.86 -10.16
CA GLU A 73 6.50 -2.26 -10.21
C GLU A 73 5.47 -2.55 -9.10
N PHE A 74 5.72 -2.00 -7.92
CA PHE A 74 4.84 -2.21 -6.77
C PHE A 74 3.53 -1.43 -6.89
N VAL A 75 3.58 -0.18 -7.36
CA VAL A 75 2.37 0.61 -7.66
C VAL A 75 1.48 -0.12 -8.66
N LYS A 76 2.05 -0.64 -9.75
CA LYS A 76 1.29 -1.43 -10.74
C LYS A 76 0.63 -2.65 -10.10
N GLY A 77 1.37 -3.37 -9.26
CA GLY A 77 0.83 -4.52 -8.52
C GLY A 77 -0.33 -4.13 -7.59
N CYS A 78 -0.19 -3.04 -6.84
CA CYS A 78 -1.25 -2.55 -5.96
C CYS A 78 -2.49 -2.13 -6.76
N LEU A 79 -2.33 -1.37 -7.85
CA LEU A 79 -3.45 -0.87 -8.67
C LEU A 79 -4.35 -1.98 -9.22
N ARG A 80 -3.81 -3.20 -9.41
CA ARG A 80 -4.59 -4.36 -9.86
C ARG A 80 -5.65 -4.79 -8.85
N PHE A 81 -5.39 -4.64 -7.56
CA PHE A 81 -6.18 -5.22 -6.49
C PHE A 81 -7.04 -4.20 -5.72
N GLN A 82 -7.11 -2.97 -6.21
CA GLN A 82 -8.06 -2.00 -5.64
C GLN A 82 -9.49 -2.40 -6.04
N ASP A 83 -10.39 -2.49 -5.06
CA ASP A 83 -11.79 -2.79 -5.31
C ASP A 83 -12.59 -1.59 -5.87
N GLU A 84 -13.83 -1.82 -6.26
CA GLU A 84 -14.73 -0.79 -6.81
C GLU A 84 -15.05 0.36 -5.83
N ASN A 85 -14.85 0.11 -4.53
CA ASN A 85 -15.06 1.08 -3.46
C ASN A 85 -13.79 1.87 -3.10
N GLY A 86 -12.66 1.55 -3.75
CA GLY A 86 -11.38 2.19 -3.57
C GLY A 86 -10.50 1.55 -2.48
N PHE A 87 -10.87 0.39 -1.95
CA PHE A 87 -10.12 -0.27 -0.88
C PHE A 87 -9.17 -1.34 -1.38
N TRP A 88 -8.16 -1.64 -0.55
CA TRP A 88 -7.39 -2.87 -0.59
C TRP A 88 -7.77 -3.74 0.60
N HIS A 89 -7.88 -5.03 0.34
CA HIS A 89 -8.36 -6.00 1.31
C HIS A 89 -7.27 -6.50 2.25
N GLN A 90 -7.62 -7.14 3.35
CA GLN A 90 -6.72 -7.67 4.39
C GLN A 90 -5.61 -8.54 3.79
N ILE A 91 -5.94 -9.41 2.84
CA ILE A 91 -5.03 -10.11 1.96
C ILE A 91 -5.23 -9.50 0.58
N ILE A 92 -4.23 -8.82 0.04
CA ILE A 92 -4.37 -7.94 -1.13
C ILE A 92 -4.95 -8.68 -2.36
N ASP A 93 -4.53 -9.92 -2.61
CA ASP A 93 -4.95 -10.75 -3.73
C ASP A 93 -6.22 -11.60 -3.43
N GLU A 94 -6.99 -11.23 -2.37
CA GLU A 94 -8.17 -11.97 -1.93
C GLU A 94 -9.29 -11.01 -1.50
N ASP A 95 -10.17 -10.69 -2.43
CA ASP A 95 -11.27 -9.72 -2.27
C ASP A 95 -12.41 -10.21 -1.36
N THR A 96 -12.40 -11.48 -0.96
CA THR A 96 -13.33 -12.04 0.04
C THR A 96 -12.96 -11.67 1.48
N THR A 97 -11.75 -11.16 1.72
CA THR A 97 -11.35 -10.63 3.02
C THR A 97 -11.88 -9.20 3.21
N TYR A 98 -11.92 -8.69 4.43
CA TYR A 98 -12.44 -7.35 4.68
C TYR A 98 -11.53 -6.25 4.13
N PRO A 99 -12.08 -5.07 3.72
CA PRO A 99 -11.31 -3.88 3.38
C PRO A 99 -10.42 -3.44 4.55
N GLU A 100 -9.10 -3.41 4.35
CA GLU A 100 -8.14 -3.08 5.41
C GLU A 100 -7.72 -1.61 5.28
N ILE A 101 -8.22 -0.79 6.19
CA ILE A 101 -8.16 0.67 6.05
C ILE A 101 -6.78 1.25 6.28
N SER A 102 -5.95 0.65 7.15
CA SER A 102 -4.59 1.16 7.36
C SER A 102 -3.70 0.94 6.13
N GLY A 103 -3.76 -0.22 5.50
CA GLY A 103 -3.06 -0.50 4.24
C GLY A 103 -3.57 0.39 3.10
N THR A 104 -4.91 0.53 2.98
CA THR A 104 -5.54 1.44 2.02
C THR A 104 -5.02 2.87 2.17
N ALA A 105 -4.97 3.40 3.39
CA ALA A 105 -4.46 4.75 3.64
C ALA A 105 -2.96 4.89 3.33
N MET A 106 -2.15 3.85 3.60
CA MET A 106 -0.73 3.83 3.24
C MET A 106 -0.51 3.83 1.74
N PHE A 107 -1.25 3.02 0.99
CA PHE A 107 -1.19 3.00 -0.48
C PHE A 107 -1.62 4.34 -1.06
N LEU A 108 -2.69 4.94 -0.52
CA LEU A 108 -3.12 6.28 -0.89
C LEU A 108 -2.00 7.31 -0.69
N CYS A 109 -1.40 7.37 0.51
CA CYS A 109 -0.30 8.30 0.80
C CYS A 109 0.85 8.14 -0.18
N ALA A 110 1.31 6.90 -0.37
CA ALA A 110 2.45 6.62 -1.24
C ALA A 110 2.18 6.99 -2.70
N MET A 111 1.00 6.68 -3.22
CA MET A 111 0.62 7.03 -4.60
C MET A 111 0.40 8.54 -4.76
N ALA A 112 -0.20 9.22 -3.78
CA ALA A 112 -0.37 10.68 -3.81
C ALA A 112 0.99 11.40 -3.87
N ARG A 113 1.97 10.97 -3.09
CA ARG A 113 3.35 11.48 -3.13
C ARG A 113 4.03 11.19 -4.47
N GLY A 114 3.83 10.01 -5.02
CA GLY A 114 4.32 9.69 -6.37
C GLY A 114 3.78 10.62 -7.46
N VAL A 115 2.52 11.04 -7.34
CA VAL A 115 1.89 12.06 -8.19
C VAL A 115 2.54 13.43 -7.97
N GLN A 116 2.67 13.88 -6.72
CA GLN A 116 3.19 15.20 -6.35
C GLN A 116 4.66 15.38 -6.73
N ASN A 117 5.48 14.36 -6.55
CA ASN A 117 6.93 14.39 -6.78
C ASN A 117 7.35 14.06 -8.23
N GLY A 118 6.37 13.79 -9.13
CA GLY A 118 6.67 13.49 -10.53
C GLY A 118 7.44 12.18 -10.74
N ILE A 119 7.29 11.22 -9.82
CA ILE A 119 7.96 9.91 -9.89
C ILE A 119 7.29 9.02 -10.92
N LEU A 120 5.98 9.19 -11.11
CA LEU A 120 5.16 8.35 -11.96
C LEU A 120 5.29 8.73 -13.45
N PRO A 121 5.41 7.76 -14.36
CA PRO A 121 5.28 8.02 -15.77
C PRO A 121 3.84 8.42 -16.13
N PRO A 122 3.62 9.12 -17.27
CA PRO A 122 2.28 9.58 -17.68
C PRO A 122 1.21 8.47 -17.70
N THR A 123 1.59 7.24 -18.05
CA THR A 123 0.71 6.08 -18.10
C THR A 123 0.15 5.71 -16.73
N GLU A 124 0.95 5.82 -15.67
CA GLU A 124 0.55 5.47 -14.30
C GLU A 124 0.01 6.67 -13.52
N LEU A 125 0.35 7.89 -13.94
CA LEU A 125 -0.05 9.12 -13.26
C LEU A 125 -1.57 9.24 -13.09
N GLU A 126 -2.31 9.08 -14.19
CA GLU A 126 -3.79 9.19 -14.17
C GLU A 126 -4.46 8.00 -13.45
N ARG A 127 -3.88 6.81 -13.56
CA ARG A 127 -4.35 5.64 -12.80
C ARG A 127 -4.19 5.86 -11.30
N CYS A 128 -3.03 6.36 -10.87
CA CYS A 128 -2.78 6.67 -9.45
C CYS A 128 -3.68 7.78 -8.93
N LYS A 129 -3.89 8.86 -9.67
CA LYS A 129 -4.84 9.92 -9.27
C LYS A 129 -6.23 9.37 -9.03
N LYS A 130 -6.75 8.55 -9.96
CA LYS A 130 -8.06 7.92 -9.81
C LYS A 130 -8.10 6.99 -8.60
N ALA A 131 -7.07 6.17 -8.40
CA ALA A 131 -6.97 5.26 -7.27
C ALA A 131 -6.95 5.99 -5.92
N VAL A 132 -6.18 7.06 -5.82
CA VAL A 132 -6.07 7.93 -4.63
C VAL A 132 -7.42 8.57 -4.31
N GLU A 133 -8.09 9.16 -5.30
CA GLU A 133 -9.41 9.78 -5.11
C GLU A 133 -10.48 8.76 -4.72
N SER A 134 -10.48 7.57 -5.34
CA SER A 134 -11.40 6.48 -4.99
C SER A 134 -11.17 5.99 -3.57
N ALA A 135 -9.91 5.76 -3.17
CA ALA A 135 -9.55 5.33 -1.82
C ALA A 135 -9.99 6.34 -0.75
N TRP A 136 -9.71 7.62 -0.99
CA TRP A 136 -10.12 8.68 -0.06
C TRP A 136 -11.63 8.76 0.08
N LYS A 137 -12.36 8.75 -1.03
CA LYS A 137 -13.82 8.71 -1.03
C LYS A 137 -14.35 7.53 -0.24
N GLY A 138 -13.82 6.32 -0.50
CA GLY A 138 -14.19 5.11 0.22
C GLY A 138 -13.97 5.23 1.73
N ILE A 139 -12.81 5.72 2.16
CA ILE A 139 -12.49 5.92 3.58
C ILE A 139 -13.52 6.85 4.24
N ILE A 140 -13.77 8.03 3.64
CA ILE A 140 -14.66 9.03 4.24
C ILE A 140 -16.13 8.58 4.25
N GLU A 141 -16.59 7.91 3.20
CA GLU A 141 -18.01 7.53 3.07
C GLU A 141 -18.35 6.22 3.78
N LYS A 142 -17.38 5.29 3.92
CA LYS A 142 -17.68 3.92 4.35
C LYS A 142 -16.89 3.45 5.58
N ALA A 143 -15.71 4.03 5.85
CA ALA A 143 -14.88 3.62 6.98
C ALA A 143 -14.93 4.59 8.16
N VAL A 144 -15.42 5.82 7.98
CA VAL A 144 -15.57 6.82 9.04
C VAL A 144 -17.05 7.11 9.27
N ASP A 145 -17.53 6.98 10.53
CA ASP A 145 -18.90 7.32 10.85
C ASP A 145 -19.09 8.83 11.15
N LYS A 146 -20.36 9.26 11.32
CA LYS A 146 -20.71 10.66 11.59
C LYS A 146 -20.12 11.21 12.91
N SER A 147 -19.67 10.34 13.81
CA SER A 147 -19.02 10.68 15.06
C SER A 147 -17.50 10.71 14.96
N GLY A 148 -16.93 10.49 13.75
CA GLY A 148 -15.50 10.46 13.50
C GLY A 148 -14.82 9.15 13.92
N ASN A 149 -15.57 8.08 14.17
CA ASN A 149 -14.97 6.78 14.46
C ASN A 149 -14.50 6.08 13.17
N LEU A 150 -13.31 5.49 13.22
CA LEU A 150 -12.69 4.72 12.15
C LEU A 150 -12.91 3.22 12.36
N TYR A 151 -13.27 2.51 11.30
CA TYR A 151 -13.55 1.07 11.25
C TYR A 151 -12.62 0.38 10.24
N GLY A 152 -12.53 -0.96 10.31
CA GLY A 152 -11.81 -1.75 9.30
C GLY A 152 -10.28 -1.75 9.42
N VAL A 153 -9.73 -1.39 10.57
CA VAL A 153 -8.27 -1.40 10.82
C VAL A 153 -7.87 -2.69 11.52
N CYS A 154 -7.05 -3.50 10.87
CA CYS A 154 -6.51 -4.75 11.44
C CYS A 154 -5.80 -4.48 12.78
N GLN A 155 -6.09 -5.27 13.82
CA GLN A 155 -5.45 -5.13 15.14
C GLN A 155 -3.94 -5.39 15.07
N GLY A 156 -3.51 -6.29 14.18
CA GLY A 156 -2.12 -6.66 13.99
C GLY A 156 -2.00 -8.07 13.42
N SER A 157 -0.81 -8.44 13.00
CA SER A 157 -0.50 -9.78 12.52
C SER A 157 0.78 -10.31 13.16
N GLY A 158 0.74 -11.56 13.59
CA GLY A 158 1.93 -12.37 13.81
C GLY A 158 2.42 -13.00 12.51
N CYS A 159 3.24 -14.04 12.62
CA CYS A 159 3.81 -14.75 11.47
C CYS A 159 3.09 -16.08 11.23
N SER A 160 2.59 -16.30 10.02
CA SER A 160 1.98 -17.58 9.61
C SER A 160 2.26 -17.86 8.13
N TYR A 161 2.33 -19.14 7.78
CA TYR A 161 2.36 -19.65 6.40
C TYR A 161 0.97 -20.05 5.89
N GLU A 162 -0.07 -19.87 6.73
CA GLU A 162 -1.44 -20.25 6.41
C GLU A 162 -2.28 -19.00 6.10
N ARG A 163 -2.89 -18.94 4.91
CA ARG A 163 -3.81 -17.84 4.53
C ARG A 163 -4.99 -17.73 5.50
N GLU A 164 -5.49 -18.85 5.99
CA GLU A 164 -6.60 -18.91 6.94
C GLU A 164 -6.30 -18.16 8.25
N TYR A 165 -5.03 -18.12 8.69
CA TYR A 165 -4.63 -17.29 9.82
C TYR A 165 -4.90 -15.80 9.55
N TYR A 166 -4.54 -15.30 8.35
CA TYR A 166 -4.76 -13.90 7.98
C TYR A 166 -6.23 -13.55 7.75
N ARG A 167 -7.03 -14.49 7.23
CA ARG A 167 -8.49 -14.33 7.08
C ARG A 167 -9.19 -14.13 8.42
N LYS A 168 -8.70 -14.77 9.48
CA LYS A 168 -9.25 -14.71 10.85
C LYS A 168 -8.77 -13.53 11.66
N LEU A 169 -7.80 -12.73 11.19
CA LEU A 169 -7.37 -11.54 11.90
C LEU A 169 -8.51 -10.53 11.97
N MET A 170 -8.80 -10.10 13.19
CA MET A 170 -9.90 -9.16 13.45
C MET A 170 -9.45 -7.71 13.25
N TRP A 171 -10.38 -6.87 12.85
CA TRP A 171 -10.20 -5.44 12.91
C TRP A 171 -10.75 -4.84 14.21
N LYS A 172 -10.34 -3.63 14.54
CA LYS A 172 -10.76 -2.90 15.73
C LYS A 172 -11.16 -1.47 15.37
N LYS A 173 -12.26 -1.02 16.00
CA LYS A 173 -12.70 0.38 15.93
C LYS A 173 -11.66 1.30 16.57
N ASN A 174 -11.33 2.39 15.90
CA ASN A 174 -10.38 3.40 16.37
C ASN A 174 -9.00 2.83 16.73
N ASP A 175 -8.55 1.81 15.99
CA ASP A 175 -7.20 1.29 16.19
C ASP A 175 -6.15 2.34 15.79
N THR A 176 -5.13 2.49 16.63
CA THR A 176 -4.11 3.53 16.48
C THR A 176 -3.26 3.37 15.22
N HIS A 177 -3.11 2.14 14.68
CA HIS A 177 -2.42 1.90 13.41
C HIS A 177 -3.14 2.53 12.21
N GLY A 178 -4.46 2.76 12.30
CA GLY A 178 -5.24 3.37 11.24
C GLY A 178 -5.42 4.87 11.39
N ILE A 179 -5.66 5.36 12.62
CA ILE A 179 -5.98 6.78 12.85
C ILE A 179 -4.89 7.70 12.29
N GLY A 180 -3.63 7.47 12.68
CA GLY A 180 -2.51 8.32 12.26
C GLY A 180 -2.33 8.35 10.74
N ILE A 181 -2.38 7.19 10.08
CA ILE A 181 -2.16 7.12 8.64
C ILE A 181 -3.35 7.67 7.84
N VAL A 182 -4.59 7.56 8.34
CA VAL A 182 -5.76 8.17 7.70
C VAL A 182 -5.71 9.70 7.78
N LEU A 183 -5.26 10.26 8.92
CA LEU A 183 -5.05 11.71 9.05
C LEU A 183 -3.96 12.20 8.09
N LEU A 184 -2.86 11.45 7.97
CA LEU A 184 -1.80 11.76 7.01
C LEU A 184 -2.32 11.65 5.57
N ALA A 185 -3.11 10.62 5.25
CA ALA A 185 -3.75 10.46 3.94
C ALA A 185 -4.60 11.68 3.57
N GLY A 186 -5.37 12.22 4.51
CA GLY A 186 -6.11 13.47 4.32
C GLY A 186 -5.22 14.68 3.98
N THR A 187 -4.03 14.73 4.58
CA THR A 187 -3.04 15.76 4.27
C THR A 187 -2.45 15.58 2.87
N GLU A 188 -2.07 14.35 2.51
CA GLU A 188 -1.46 14.08 1.20
C GLU A 188 -2.44 14.28 0.04
N ILE A 189 -3.71 13.89 0.20
CA ILE A 189 -4.71 14.13 -0.85
C ILE A 189 -5.00 15.63 -1.02
N LYS A 190 -5.01 16.39 0.08
CA LYS A 190 -5.14 17.85 0.01
C LYS A 190 -3.98 18.46 -0.79
N LYS A 191 -2.73 18.14 -0.46
CA LYS A 191 -1.55 18.60 -1.20
C LYS A 191 -1.63 18.23 -2.69
N MET A 192 -2.01 16.97 -3.00
CA MET A 192 -2.15 16.51 -4.38
C MET A 192 -3.17 17.33 -5.17
N ARG A 193 -4.33 17.66 -4.57
CA ARG A 193 -5.39 18.48 -5.20
C ARG A 193 -4.96 19.92 -5.40
N GLU A 194 -4.17 20.47 -4.49
CA GLU A 194 -3.63 21.83 -4.55
C GLU A 194 -2.38 21.94 -5.44
N GLY A 195 -1.86 20.83 -5.95
CA GLY A 195 -0.64 20.79 -6.77
C GLY A 195 0.63 21.14 -5.98
N VAL A 196 0.62 20.97 -4.67
CA VAL A 196 1.77 21.21 -3.80
C VAL A 196 2.67 19.98 -3.82
N LYS A 197 3.99 20.17 -3.98
CA LYS A 197 4.97 19.08 -3.86
C LYS A 197 5.00 18.55 -2.42
N ALA A 198 5.22 17.24 -2.29
CA ALA A 198 5.40 16.58 -1.00
C ALA A 198 6.70 17.00 -0.33
#